data_559429108b2cb9acd04e49ba9b282047
#
_entry.id   559429108b2cb9acd04e49ba9b282047
#
_cell.length_a   1.000
_cell.length_b   1.000
_cell.length_c   1.000
_cell.angle_alpha   90.00
_cell.angle_beta   90.00
_cell.angle_gamma   90.00
#
_symmetry.space_group_name_H-M   'P 1'
#
loop_
_entity.id
_entity.type
_entity.pdbx_description
1 polymer ?
#
loop_
_entity_poly.entity_id
_entity_poly.type
_entity_poly.pdbx_seq_one_letter_code
_entity_poly.pdbx_strand_id
1 'polypeptide(L)'
;MNSSFDYFDELKGKTADFKVTLQSVSQVIQPEYTDEFVAKNTEYSSIEEYEEAIREELIVEAQQASEDEAGSSALAQAVENAKIEGYPQALYDYTYQDTREICEGTAQMFGLEIDEVIQDYYGAENLEEAVLDAVNETMVIQAIAKKEKLEISEKDFEKEAENLSAEYGYETLEEFEEDYSRTELELILVREKVLDFLYESSELEEVSQEEYYGSDEFFIEGTESTEWILEEDEE
;
A
#
# COMPACT_ATOMS: atom_id res chain seq x y z
N MET A 1 -26.80 -7.70 27.92
CA MET A 1 -25.86 -7.01 27.05
C MET A 1 -25.41 -5.75 27.76
N ASN A 2 -24.19 -5.74 28.29
CA ASN A 2 -23.58 -4.53 28.85
C ASN A 2 -22.79 -3.88 27.72
N SER A 3 -23.40 -2.90 27.06
CA SER A 3 -22.65 -2.00 26.19
C SER A 3 -22.06 -0.91 27.07
N SER A 4 -20.75 -0.93 27.26
CA SER A 4 -20.04 0.16 27.91
C SER A 4 -19.96 1.34 26.95
N PHE A 5 -20.50 2.49 27.35
CA PHE A 5 -20.38 3.75 26.62
C PHE A 5 -19.04 4.41 27.00
N ASP A 6 -17.93 3.75 26.68
CA ASP A 6 -16.60 4.26 27.02
C ASP A 6 -16.14 5.41 26.13
N TYR A 7 -16.85 5.67 25.00
CA TYR A 7 -16.52 6.73 24.03
C TYR A 7 -16.99 8.14 24.42
N PHE A 8 -17.87 8.28 25.42
CA PHE A 8 -18.34 9.58 25.86
C PHE A 8 -18.15 9.74 27.36
N ASP A 9 -17.10 10.39 27.77
CA ASP A 9 -16.79 10.62 29.20
C ASP A 9 -17.93 11.26 29.98
N GLU A 10 -18.75 12.08 29.32
CA GLU A 10 -19.94 12.72 29.90
C GLU A 10 -21.06 11.73 30.25
N LEU A 11 -21.10 10.55 29.63
CA LEU A 11 -22.11 9.51 29.86
C LEU A 11 -21.61 8.35 30.70
N LYS A 12 -20.33 8.35 31.04
CA LYS A 12 -19.69 7.31 31.85
C LYS A 12 -20.35 7.17 33.22
N GLY A 13 -20.84 5.98 33.54
CA GLY A 13 -21.52 5.68 34.81
C GLY A 13 -22.96 6.20 34.94
N LYS A 14 -23.54 6.77 33.87
CA LYS A 14 -24.95 7.21 33.84
C LYS A 14 -25.86 6.11 33.29
N THR A 15 -27.09 6.06 33.79
CA THR A 15 -28.17 5.22 33.20
C THR A 15 -28.88 6.01 32.12
N ALA A 16 -29.02 5.44 30.93
CA ALA A 16 -29.77 6.05 29.84
C ALA A 16 -30.93 5.15 29.40
N ASP A 17 -32.09 5.76 29.18
CA ASP A 17 -33.27 5.11 28.65
C ASP A 17 -33.36 5.39 27.14
N PHE A 18 -33.36 4.32 26.33
CA PHE A 18 -33.46 4.44 24.87
C PHE A 18 -34.89 4.05 24.40
N LYS A 19 -35.52 4.93 23.64
CA LYS A 19 -36.72 4.61 22.89
C LYS A 19 -36.33 4.30 21.44
N VAL A 20 -36.32 3.02 21.08
CA VAL A 20 -36.00 2.56 19.73
C VAL A 20 -37.28 2.34 18.94
N THR A 21 -37.37 2.93 17.76
CA THR A 21 -38.47 2.69 16.81
C THR A 21 -37.85 2.00 15.58
N LEU A 22 -38.25 0.74 15.37
CA LEU A 22 -37.83 -0.02 14.21
C LEU A 22 -38.54 0.52 12.97
N GLN A 23 -37.79 1.10 12.03
CA GLN A 23 -38.32 1.71 10.81
C GLN A 23 -38.53 0.67 9.69
N SER A 24 -37.58 -0.27 9.57
CA SER A 24 -37.67 -1.33 8.57
C SER A 24 -36.89 -2.57 9.04
N VAL A 25 -37.28 -3.71 8.49
CA VAL A 25 -36.53 -4.96 8.59
C VAL A 25 -36.24 -5.42 7.18
N SER A 26 -34.97 -5.63 6.85
CA SER A 26 -34.53 -6.14 5.55
C SER A 26 -33.89 -7.50 5.75
N GLN A 27 -34.19 -8.41 4.84
CA GLN A 27 -33.51 -9.70 4.76
C GLN A 27 -32.60 -9.67 3.53
N VAL A 28 -31.32 -9.91 3.73
CA VAL A 28 -30.38 -10.13 2.63
C VAL A 28 -30.54 -11.58 2.17
N ILE A 29 -30.93 -11.76 0.92
CA ILE A 29 -31.00 -13.08 0.28
C ILE A 29 -29.72 -13.21 -0.58
N GLN A 30 -28.82 -14.06 -0.14
CA GLN A 30 -27.64 -14.40 -0.91
C GLN A 30 -28.04 -15.35 -2.04
N PRO A 31 -27.71 -15.05 -3.31
CA PRO A 31 -27.92 -16.00 -4.41
C PRO A 31 -27.01 -17.23 -4.24
N GLU A 32 -27.47 -18.34 -4.78
CA GLU A 32 -26.61 -19.54 -4.87
C GLU A 32 -25.45 -19.28 -5.84
N TYR A 33 -24.26 -19.69 -5.46
CA TYR A 33 -23.04 -19.61 -6.27
C TYR A 33 -23.07 -20.76 -7.28
N THR A 34 -23.49 -20.48 -8.51
CA THR A 34 -23.70 -21.45 -9.60
C THR A 34 -23.08 -20.94 -10.90
N ASP A 35 -22.84 -21.82 -11.85
CA ASP A 35 -22.37 -21.44 -13.19
C ASP A 35 -23.27 -20.40 -13.85
N GLU A 36 -24.61 -20.53 -13.67
CA GLU A 36 -25.57 -19.55 -14.19
C GLU A 36 -25.40 -18.17 -13.54
N PHE A 37 -25.11 -18.16 -12.22
CA PHE A 37 -24.82 -16.91 -11.50
C PHE A 37 -23.53 -16.26 -11.99
N VAL A 38 -22.46 -17.04 -12.16
CA VAL A 38 -21.17 -16.57 -12.69
C VAL A 38 -21.35 -16.03 -14.11
N ALA A 39 -21.96 -16.79 -15.02
CA ALA A 39 -22.15 -16.38 -16.41
C ALA A 39 -23.03 -15.13 -16.58
N LYS A 40 -23.89 -14.84 -15.59
CA LYS A 40 -24.74 -13.66 -15.63
C LYS A 40 -24.06 -12.40 -15.10
N ASN A 41 -23.12 -12.54 -14.16
CA ASN A 41 -22.55 -11.42 -13.40
C ASN A 41 -21.07 -11.16 -13.73
N THR A 42 -20.44 -12.06 -14.49
CA THR A 42 -19.02 -11.95 -14.90
C THR A 42 -18.92 -12.26 -16.42
N GLU A 43 -17.72 -12.22 -16.96
CA GLU A 43 -17.42 -12.61 -18.34
C GLU A 43 -17.15 -14.11 -18.50
N TYR A 44 -17.11 -14.87 -17.42
CA TYR A 44 -16.81 -16.29 -17.39
C TYR A 44 -18.09 -17.14 -17.51
N SER A 45 -17.95 -18.35 -18.04
CA SER A 45 -19.09 -19.24 -18.30
C SER A 45 -19.34 -20.28 -17.20
N SER A 46 -18.40 -20.46 -16.30
CA SER A 46 -18.50 -21.43 -15.18
C SER A 46 -17.75 -20.93 -13.94
N ILE A 47 -18.05 -21.57 -12.82
CA ILE A 47 -17.32 -21.35 -11.56
C ILE A 47 -15.84 -21.71 -11.75
N GLU A 48 -15.55 -22.85 -12.42
CA GLU A 48 -14.18 -23.31 -12.65
C GLU A 48 -13.34 -22.28 -13.43
N GLU A 49 -13.89 -21.72 -14.52
CA GLU A 49 -13.20 -20.68 -15.30
C GLU A 49 -12.96 -19.40 -14.47
N TYR A 50 -13.94 -19.02 -13.67
CA TYR A 50 -13.87 -17.82 -12.83
C TYR A 50 -12.85 -17.97 -11.71
N GLU A 51 -12.86 -19.11 -11.01
CA GLU A 51 -11.92 -19.38 -9.92
C GLU A 51 -10.48 -19.54 -10.42
N GLU A 52 -10.29 -20.13 -11.60
CA GLU A 52 -8.95 -20.22 -12.19
C GLU A 52 -8.42 -18.86 -12.60
N ALA A 53 -9.25 -18.00 -13.20
CA ALA A 53 -8.85 -16.64 -13.54
C ALA A 53 -8.48 -15.81 -12.32
N ILE A 54 -9.28 -15.87 -11.24
CA ILE A 54 -8.94 -15.20 -9.98
C ILE A 54 -7.65 -15.78 -9.39
N ARG A 55 -7.46 -17.09 -9.45
CA ARG A 55 -6.23 -17.71 -8.94
C ARG A 55 -5.00 -17.23 -9.70
N GLU A 56 -5.08 -17.16 -11.04
CA GLU A 56 -3.99 -16.62 -11.86
C GLU A 56 -3.72 -15.16 -11.54
N GLU A 57 -4.75 -14.33 -11.39
CA GLU A 57 -4.64 -12.93 -11.02
C GLU A 57 -3.96 -12.75 -9.65
N LEU A 58 -4.42 -13.48 -8.63
CA LEU A 58 -3.84 -13.45 -7.28
C LEU A 58 -2.38 -13.92 -7.23
N ILE A 59 -2.00 -14.89 -8.09
CA ILE A 59 -0.61 -15.33 -8.20
C ILE A 59 0.26 -14.21 -8.78
N VAL A 60 -0.22 -13.53 -9.82
CA VAL A 60 0.51 -12.40 -10.43
C VAL A 60 0.65 -11.25 -9.44
N GLU A 61 -0.42 -10.89 -8.74
CA GLU A 61 -0.39 -9.84 -7.71
C GLU A 61 0.57 -10.19 -6.57
N ALA A 62 0.52 -11.42 -6.07
CA ALA A 62 1.41 -11.86 -5.00
C ALA A 62 2.89 -11.88 -5.44
N GLN A 63 3.14 -12.26 -6.70
CA GLN A 63 4.48 -12.23 -7.25
C GLN A 63 4.99 -10.79 -7.37
N GLN A 64 4.19 -9.88 -7.92
CA GLN A 64 4.54 -8.47 -8.04
C GLN A 64 4.82 -7.84 -6.67
N ALA A 65 3.95 -8.08 -5.69
CA ALA A 65 4.15 -7.58 -4.33
C ALA A 65 5.44 -8.11 -3.69
N SER A 66 5.80 -9.37 -3.96
CA SER A 66 7.07 -9.95 -3.49
C SER A 66 8.30 -9.33 -4.17
N GLU A 67 8.21 -9.03 -5.47
CA GLU A 67 9.27 -8.35 -6.23
C GLU A 67 9.48 -6.92 -5.72
N ASP A 68 8.41 -6.18 -5.50
CA ASP A 68 8.41 -4.81 -4.96
C ASP A 68 9.00 -4.76 -3.54
N GLU A 69 8.62 -5.70 -2.68
CA GLU A 69 9.14 -5.83 -1.32
C GLU A 69 10.64 -6.14 -1.31
N ALA A 70 11.08 -7.07 -2.18
CA ALA A 70 12.49 -7.41 -2.30
C ALA A 70 13.32 -6.22 -2.83
N GLY A 71 12.82 -5.49 -3.82
CA GLY A 71 13.45 -4.27 -4.34
C GLY A 71 13.55 -3.19 -3.27
N SER A 72 12.48 -2.98 -2.51
CA SER A 72 12.43 -2.01 -1.41
C SER A 72 13.39 -2.39 -0.27
N SER A 73 13.46 -3.67 0.09
CA SER A 73 14.40 -4.18 1.09
C SER A 73 15.86 -3.98 0.65
N ALA A 74 16.16 -4.23 -0.63
CA ALA A 74 17.49 -3.98 -1.17
C ALA A 74 17.84 -2.48 -1.19
N LEU A 75 16.88 -1.61 -1.48
CA LEU A 75 17.06 -0.15 -1.39
C LEU A 75 17.33 0.30 0.05
N ALA A 76 16.56 -0.20 1.02
CA ALA A 76 16.76 0.12 2.43
C ALA A 76 18.18 -0.27 2.89
N GLN A 77 18.69 -1.44 2.50
CA GLN A 77 20.06 -1.86 2.77
C GLN A 77 21.09 -0.97 2.06
N ALA A 78 20.81 -0.52 0.84
CA ALA A 78 21.68 0.41 0.13
C ALA A 78 21.74 1.77 0.83
N VAL A 79 20.63 2.28 1.34
CA VAL A 79 20.56 3.51 2.12
C VAL A 79 21.34 3.38 3.43
N GLU A 80 21.14 2.30 4.18
CA GLU A 80 21.85 2.05 5.44
C GLU A 80 23.38 2.00 5.26
N ASN A 81 23.83 1.41 4.17
CA ASN A 81 25.25 1.29 3.84
C ASN A 81 25.84 2.52 3.13
N ALA A 82 25.01 3.49 2.75
CA ALA A 82 25.47 4.68 2.06
C ALA A 82 26.23 5.63 2.99
N LYS A 83 27.22 6.34 2.42
CA LYS A 83 27.91 7.44 3.09
C LYS A 83 27.47 8.74 2.47
N ILE A 84 26.55 9.39 3.12
CA ILE A 84 26.01 10.67 2.70
C ILE A 84 26.77 11.79 3.46
N GLU A 85 27.60 12.55 2.74
CA GLU A 85 28.41 13.63 3.34
C GLU A 85 27.64 14.96 3.45
N GLY A 86 26.50 15.07 2.74
CA GLY A 86 25.63 16.21 2.72
C GLY A 86 24.59 16.10 1.61
N TYR A 87 23.62 16.99 1.64
CA TYR A 87 22.51 17.01 0.67
C TYR A 87 22.28 18.45 0.17
N PRO A 88 21.66 18.60 -1.03
CA PRO A 88 21.25 19.92 -1.52
C PRO A 88 20.17 20.52 -0.61
N GLN A 89 20.37 21.76 -0.15
CA GLN A 89 19.37 22.41 0.70
C GLN A 89 18.01 22.49 0.05
N ALA A 90 17.95 22.71 -1.27
CA ALA A 90 16.69 22.77 -2.01
C ALA A 90 15.91 21.44 -1.98
N LEU A 91 16.61 20.30 -1.99
CA LEU A 91 15.98 18.98 -1.84
C LEU A 91 15.37 18.85 -0.44
N TYR A 92 16.14 19.19 0.60
CA TYR A 92 15.64 19.16 1.97
C TYR A 92 14.42 20.07 2.15
N ASP A 93 14.49 21.31 1.69
CA ASP A 93 13.40 22.29 1.84
C ASP A 93 12.13 21.81 1.13
N TYR A 94 12.26 21.24 -0.06
CA TYR A 94 11.15 20.65 -0.80
C TYR A 94 10.56 19.46 -0.05
N THR A 95 11.37 18.45 0.32
CA THR A 95 10.94 17.25 1.05
C THR A 95 10.29 17.62 2.38
N TYR A 96 10.81 18.63 3.08
CA TYR A 96 10.24 19.11 4.34
C TYR A 96 8.82 19.64 4.17
N GLN A 97 8.58 20.45 3.14
CA GLN A 97 7.24 20.99 2.86
C GLN A 97 6.27 19.88 2.46
N ASP A 98 6.68 19.02 1.56
CA ASP A 98 5.89 17.89 1.06
C ASP A 98 5.52 16.91 2.19
N THR A 99 6.49 16.40 2.93
CA THR A 99 6.24 15.50 4.06
C THR A 99 5.33 16.12 5.12
N ARG A 100 5.54 17.41 5.40
CA ARG A 100 4.70 18.12 6.35
C ARG A 100 3.25 18.23 5.87
N GLU A 101 3.03 18.58 4.59
CA GLU A 101 1.68 18.70 4.02
C GLU A 101 0.97 17.37 4.02
N ILE A 102 1.67 16.26 3.70
CA ILE A 102 1.13 14.91 3.77
C ILE A 102 0.74 14.56 5.22
N CYS A 103 1.62 14.80 6.20
CA CYS A 103 1.31 14.53 7.61
C CYS A 103 0.12 15.36 8.12
N GLU A 104 0.04 16.65 7.80
CA GLU A 104 -1.07 17.52 8.18
C GLU A 104 -2.39 17.05 7.53
N GLY A 105 -2.37 16.65 6.24
CA GLY A 105 -3.53 16.13 5.52
C GLY A 105 -4.01 14.80 6.09
N THR A 106 -3.11 13.86 6.35
CA THR A 106 -3.39 12.56 6.94
C THR A 106 -3.96 12.69 8.35
N ALA A 107 -3.34 13.52 9.19
CA ALA A 107 -3.81 13.81 10.55
C ALA A 107 -5.23 14.36 10.52
N GLN A 108 -5.51 15.29 9.63
CA GLN A 108 -6.86 15.86 9.46
C GLN A 108 -7.89 14.82 8.99
N MET A 109 -7.52 13.97 8.04
CA MET A 109 -8.41 12.96 7.46
C MET A 109 -8.83 11.91 8.48
N PHE A 110 -7.89 11.44 9.31
CA PHE A 110 -8.13 10.36 10.27
C PHE A 110 -8.38 10.85 11.70
N GLY A 111 -8.24 12.16 11.96
CA GLY A 111 -8.43 12.75 13.30
C GLY A 111 -7.30 12.38 14.26
N LEU A 112 -6.09 12.21 13.75
CA LEU A 112 -4.86 11.89 14.50
C LEU A 112 -4.08 13.17 14.84
N GLU A 113 -3.14 13.05 15.79
CA GLU A 113 -2.11 14.07 15.98
C GLU A 113 -0.99 13.87 14.95
N ILE A 114 -0.33 14.95 14.53
CA ILE A 114 0.74 14.89 13.51
C ILE A 114 1.89 13.96 13.95
N ASP A 115 2.25 13.99 15.24
CA ASP A 115 3.30 13.15 15.80
C ASP A 115 2.94 11.65 15.72
N GLU A 116 1.65 11.29 15.84
CA GLU A 116 1.16 9.92 15.64
C GLU A 116 1.33 9.49 14.17
N VAL A 117 0.99 10.35 13.22
CA VAL A 117 1.21 10.10 11.79
C VAL A 117 2.69 9.90 11.49
N ILE A 118 3.57 10.75 12.01
CA ILE A 118 5.01 10.64 11.80
C ILE A 118 5.54 9.30 12.33
N GLN A 119 5.12 8.91 13.52
CA GLN A 119 5.56 7.66 14.13
C GLN A 119 5.02 6.43 13.41
N ASP A 120 3.73 6.42 13.06
CA ASP A 120 3.05 5.24 12.51
C ASP A 120 3.35 5.02 11.02
N TYR A 121 3.51 6.10 10.23
CA TYR A 121 3.72 6.01 8.78
C TYR A 121 5.19 6.10 8.37
N TYR A 122 6.01 6.86 9.11
CA TYR A 122 7.42 7.05 8.77
C TYR A 122 8.37 6.32 9.73
N GLY A 123 7.88 5.81 10.87
CA GLY A 123 8.71 5.18 11.88
C GLY A 123 9.72 6.12 12.53
N ALA A 124 9.53 7.44 12.38
CA ALA A 124 10.45 8.48 12.82
C ALA A 124 10.02 9.11 14.16
N GLU A 125 10.97 9.62 14.93
CA GLU A 125 10.68 10.30 16.20
C GLU A 125 10.08 11.71 15.98
N ASN A 126 10.35 12.34 14.84
CA ASN A 126 9.91 13.69 14.52
C ASN A 126 9.98 13.94 12.99
N LEU A 127 9.40 15.07 12.56
CA LEU A 127 9.34 15.45 11.14
C LEU A 127 10.72 15.62 10.51
N GLU A 128 11.69 16.20 11.22
CA GLU A 128 13.03 16.40 10.71
C GLU A 128 13.74 15.07 10.40
N GLU A 129 13.53 14.05 11.22
CA GLU A 129 14.07 12.72 11.01
C GLU A 129 13.43 12.06 9.80
N ALA A 130 12.09 12.06 9.70
CA ALA A 130 11.36 11.55 8.53
C ALA A 130 11.83 12.21 7.23
N VAL A 131 12.03 13.52 7.25
CA VAL A 131 12.53 14.28 6.09
C VAL A 131 13.96 13.89 5.73
N LEU A 132 14.84 13.73 6.72
CA LEU A 132 16.22 13.32 6.46
C LEU A 132 16.30 11.92 5.86
N ASP A 133 15.47 11.00 6.31
CA ASP A 133 15.40 9.64 5.77
C ASP A 133 14.92 9.66 4.31
N ALA A 134 13.87 10.42 4.00
CA ALA A 134 13.39 10.59 2.63
C ALA A 134 14.41 11.27 1.71
N VAL A 135 15.14 12.27 2.20
CA VAL A 135 16.24 12.93 1.48
C VAL A 135 17.37 11.94 1.21
N ASN A 136 17.76 11.15 2.20
CA ASN A 136 18.81 10.14 2.08
C ASN A 136 18.43 9.07 1.04
N GLU A 137 17.21 8.55 1.11
CA GLU A 137 16.68 7.60 0.12
C GLU A 137 16.73 8.19 -1.29
N THR A 138 16.21 9.40 -1.48
CA THR A 138 16.22 10.09 -2.78
C THR A 138 17.64 10.24 -3.33
N MET A 139 18.60 10.59 -2.50
CA MET A 139 20.00 10.73 -2.92
C MET A 139 20.61 9.41 -3.33
N VAL A 140 20.31 8.31 -2.63
CA VAL A 140 20.79 6.96 -2.98
C VAL A 140 20.17 6.50 -4.30
N ILE A 141 18.84 6.69 -4.48
CA ILE A 141 18.14 6.41 -5.74
C ILE A 141 18.81 7.13 -6.90
N GLN A 142 19.01 8.43 -6.78
CA GLN A 142 19.66 9.23 -7.84
C GLN A 142 21.09 8.80 -8.12
N ALA A 143 21.83 8.39 -7.10
CA ALA A 143 23.19 7.89 -7.26
C ALA A 143 23.24 6.55 -8.01
N ILE A 144 22.32 5.63 -7.68
CA ILE A 144 22.17 4.34 -8.37
C ILE A 144 21.74 4.58 -9.81
N ALA A 145 20.68 5.36 -10.03
CA ALA A 145 20.14 5.67 -11.35
C ALA A 145 21.22 6.24 -12.27
N LYS A 146 22.01 7.18 -11.77
CA LYS A 146 23.12 7.77 -12.53
C LYS A 146 24.22 6.78 -12.84
N LYS A 147 24.61 5.93 -11.86
CA LYS A 147 25.69 4.95 -12.01
C LYS A 147 25.32 3.87 -13.01
N GLU A 148 24.08 3.36 -12.90
CA GLU A 148 23.57 2.25 -13.71
C GLU A 148 22.85 2.70 -14.99
N LYS A 149 22.72 4.04 -15.21
CA LYS A 149 22.09 4.67 -16.38
C LYS A 149 20.62 4.32 -16.53
N LEU A 150 19.91 4.38 -15.40
CA LEU A 150 18.46 4.14 -15.31
C LEU A 150 17.62 5.42 -15.50
N GLU A 151 18.25 6.49 -16.00
CA GLU A 151 17.56 7.75 -16.31
C GLU A 151 16.46 7.52 -17.36
N ILE A 152 15.36 8.23 -17.19
CA ILE A 152 14.25 8.16 -18.15
C ILE A 152 14.53 9.08 -19.33
N SER A 153 14.42 8.55 -20.55
CA SER A 153 14.49 9.40 -21.75
C SER A 153 13.18 10.17 -21.94
N GLU A 154 13.27 11.34 -22.58
CA GLU A 154 12.06 12.12 -22.95
C GLU A 154 11.00 11.30 -23.69
N LYS A 155 11.45 10.37 -24.54
CA LYS A 155 10.57 9.52 -25.31
C LYS A 155 9.85 8.49 -24.46
N ASP A 156 10.52 7.97 -23.45
CA ASP A 156 9.96 6.93 -22.60
C ASP A 156 9.12 7.54 -21.47
N PHE A 157 9.42 8.80 -21.09
CA PHE A 157 8.71 9.51 -20.03
C PHE A 157 7.20 9.61 -20.32
N GLU A 158 6.80 10.07 -21.51
CA GLU A 158 5.37 10.24 -21.84
C GLU A 158 4.62 8.91 -21.70
N LYS A 159 5.22 7.82 -22.20
CA LYS A 159 4.60 6.50 -22.15
C LYS A 159 4.49 5.97 -20.69
N GLU A 160 5.57 6.07 -19.92
CA GLU A 160 5.58 5.58 -18.55
C GLU A 160 4.69 6.45 -17.65
N ALA A 161 4.65 7.77 -17.87
CA ALA A 161 3.75 8.67 -17.16
C ALA A 161 2.26 8.40 -17.49
N GLU A 162 1.92 8.04 -18.74
CA GLU A 162 0.57 7.58 -19.11
C GLU A 162 0.19 6.29 -18.39
N ASN A 163 1.11 5.33 -18.26
CA ASN A 163 0.88 4.08 -17.52
C ASN A 163 0.64 4.37 -16.03
N LEU A 164 1.52 5.17 -15.42
CA LEU A 164 1.43 5.55 -14.02
C LEU A 164 0.12 6.32 -13.72
N SER A 165 -0.27 7.23 -14.62
CA SER A 165 -1.55 7.95 -14.54
C SER A 165 -2.75 6.99 -14.45
N ALA A 166 -2.77 5.95 -15.29
CA ALA A 166 -3.82 4.95 -15.29
C ALA A 166 -3.80 4.09 -14.00
N GLU A 167 -2.63 3.75 -13.50
CA GLU A 167 -2.45 3.01 -12.25
C GLU A 167 -2.97 3.81 -11.03
N TYR A 168 -2.74 5.11 -11.01
CA TYR A 168 -3.25 6.04 -10.00
C TYR A 168 -4.72 6.40 -10.19
N GLY A 169 -5.39 5.85 -11.23
CA GLY A 169 -6.82 5.99 -11.45
C GLY A 169 -7.24 7.30 -12.14
N TYR A 170 -6.31 8.01 -12.76
CA TYR A 170 -6.60 9.19 -13.57
C TYR A 170 -7.07 8.79 -14.99
N GLU A 171 -8.01 9.54 -15.56
CA GLU A 171 -8.50 9.28 -16.91
C GLU A 171 -7.50 9.72 -17.99
N THR A 172 -6.69 10.73 -17.69
CA THR A 172 -5.71 11.30 -18.62
C THR A 172 -4.41 11.71 -17.92
N LEU A 173 -3.31 11.70 -18.66
CA LEU A 173 -2.04 12.24 -18.18
C LEU A 173 -2.13 13.74 -17.84
N GLU A 174 -2.95 14.53 -18.58
CA GLU A 174 -3.14 15.95 -18.33
C GLU A 174 -3.74 16.21 -16.93
N GLU A 175 -4.73 15.42 -16.52
CA GLU A 175 -5.29 15.49 -15.15
C GLU A 175 -4.25 15.08 -14.10
N PHE A 176 -3.45 14.07 -14.38
CA PHE A 176 -2.39 13.62 -13.48
C PHE A 176 -1.29 14.68 -13.30
N GLU A 177 -0.91 15.38 -14.38
CA GLU A 177 0.07 16.47 -14.35
C GLU A 177 -0.44 17.75 -13.67
N GLU A 178 -1.77 17.89 -13.42
CA GLU A 178 -2.32 18.96 -12.58
C GLU A 178 -1.99 18.74 -11.09
N ASP A 179 -1.94 17.49 -10.63
CA ASP A 179 -1.68 17.12 -9.23
C ASP A 179 -0.20 16.82 -8.98
N TYR A 180 0.53 16.31 -9.96
CA TYR A 180 1.93 15.94 -9.87
C TYR A 180 2.78 16.69 -10.89
N SER A 181 3.78 17.41 -10.41
CA SER A 181 4.72 18.07 -11.33
C SER A 181 5.54 17.04 -12.10
N ARG A 182 5.99 17.42 -13.30
CA ARG A 182 6.88 16.57 -14.11
C ARG A 182 8.11 16.04 -13.33
N THR A 183 8.68 16.88 -12.45
CA THR A 183 9.85 16.49 -11.65
C THR A 183 9.49 15.39 -10.66
N GLU A 184 8.31 15.44 -10.06
CA GLU A 184 7.81 14.41 -9.15
C GLU A 184 7.57 13.09 -9.90
N LEU A 185 6.92 13.14 -11.07
CA LEU A 185 6.73 11.98 -11.93
C LEU A 185 8.05 11.35 -12.38
N GLU A 186 9.05 12.16 -12.74
CA GLU A 186 10.39 11.66 -13.05
C GLU A 186 11.05 10.95 -11.85
N LEU A 187 10.87 11.48 -10.64
CA LEU A 187 11.39 10.84 -9.42
C LEU A 187 10.71 9.51 -9.13
N ILE A 188 9.39 9.44 -9.25
CA ILE A 188 8.62 8.21 -9.07
C ILE A 188 9.10 7.15 -10.06
N LEU A 189 9.11 7.47 -11.35
CA LEU A 189 9.48 6.54 -12.40
C LEU A 189 10.97 6.10 -12.32
N VAL A 190 11.86 6.98 -11.88
CA VAL A 190 13.26 6.60 -11.62
C VAL A 190 13.37 5.69 -10.40
N ARG A 191 12.57 5.91 -9.36
CA ARG A 191 12.52 5.05 -8.19
C ARG A 191 12.11 3.62 -8.59
N GLU A 192 11.04 3.47 -9.35
CA GLU A 192 10.58 2.17 -9.84
C GLU A 192 11.70 1.44 -10.59
N LYS A 193 12.36 2.10 -11.56
CA LYS A 193 13.49 1.49 -12.30
C LYS A 193 14.67 1.09 -11.39
N VAL A 194 14.90 1.83 -10.32
CA VAL A 194 15.95 1.47 -9.35
C VAL A 194 15.53 0.27 -8.52
N LEU A 195 14.25 0.18 -8.12
CA LEU A 195 13.73 -0.99 -7.41
C LEU A 195 13.81 -2.25 -8.26
N ASP A 196 13.37 -2.19 -9.52
CA ASP A 196 13.48 -3.30 -10.48
C ASP A 196 14.94 -3.74 -10.64
N PHE A 197 15.84 -2.78 -10.86
CA PHE A 197 17.27 -3.07 -10.98
C PHE A 197 17.84 -3.72 -9.72
N LEU A 198 17.47 -3.25 -8.55
CA LEU A 198 17.94 -3.81 -7.29
C LEU A 198 17.38 -5.21 -7.07
N TYR A 199 16.11 -5.45 -7.39
CA TYR A 199 15.50 -6.77 -7.38
C TYR A 199 16.26 -7.73 -8.30
N GLU A 200 16.44 -7.38 -9.59
CA GLU A 200 17.11 -8.21 -10.58
C GLU A 200 18.57 -8.51 -10.27
N SER A 201 19.27 -7.59 -9.59
CA SER A 201 20.70 -7.70 -9.27
C SER A 201 20.99 -8.27 -7.89
N SER A 202 19.96 -8.52 -7.06
CA SER A 202 20.10 -9.05 -5.70
C SER A 202 20.13 -10.57 -5.68
N GLU A 203 20.85 -11.15 -4.70
CA GLU A 203 20.71 -12.56 -4.37
C GLU A 203 19.49 -12.71 -3.46
N LEU A 204 18.44 -13.33 -3.98
CA LEU A 204 17.19 -13.52 -3.28
C LEU A 204 17.14 -14.90 -2.63
N GLU A 205 16.62 -14.97 -1.41
CA GLU A 205 16.30 -16.21 -0.72
C GLU A 205 14.78 -16.32 -0.57
N GLU A 206 14.21 -17.37 -1.13
CA GLU A 206 12.79 -17.64 -0.97
C GLU A 206 12.55 -18.22 0.42
N VAL A 207 11.80 -17.51 1.23
CA VAL A 207 11.43 -17.91 2.59
C VAL A 207 9.91 -18.07 2.69
N SER A 208 9.45 -18.93 3.62
CA SER A 208 8.02 -19.06 3.88
C SER A 208 7.49 -17.80 4.59
N GLN A 209 6.20 -17.54 4.45
CA GLN A 209 5.52 -16.44 5.14
C GLN A 209 5.74 -16.50 6.66
N GLU A 210 5.70 -17.69 7.26
CA GLU A 210 5.95 -17.92 8.70
C GLU A 210 7.39 -17.58 9.09
N GLU A 211 8.36 -17.84 8.20
CA GLU A 211 9.77 -17.52 8.43
C GLU A 211 10.05 -16.03 8.29
N TYR A 212 9.35 -15.34 7.38
CA TYR A 212 9.51 -13.91 7.11
C TYR A 212 8.87 -13.04 8.20
N TYR A 213 7.62 -13.31 8.56
CA TYR A 213 6.87 -12.53 9.55
C TYR A 213 7.04 -13.04 10.99
N GLY A 214 7.68 -14.20 11.18
CA GLY A 214 7.75 -14.89 12.46
C GLY A 214 6.48 -15.66 12.77
N SER A 215 6.54 -16.50 13.81
CA SER A 215 5.41 -17.31 14.27
C SER A 215 4.41 -16.55 15.15
N ASP A 216 4.53 -15.24 15.26
CA ASP A 216 3.53 -14.43 15.94
C ASP A 216 2.29 -14.38 15.04
N GLU A 217 1.30 -15.18 15.41
CA GLU A 217 -0.04 -15.18 14.83
C GLU A 217 -0.52 -13.72 14.76
N PHE A 218 -0.54 -13.15 13.56
CA PHE A 218 -1.26 -11.92 13.29
C PHE A 218 -2.75 -12.27 13.34
N PHE A 219 -3.26 -12.49 14.56
CA PHE A 219 -4.68 -12.64 14.81
C PHE A 219 -5.33 -11.29 14.57
N ILE A 220 -5.98 -11.13 13.43
CA ILE A 220 -7.05 -10.15 13.31
C ILE A 220 -8.17 -10.66 14.20
N GLU A 221 -8.24 -10.14 15.42
CA GLU A 221 -9.29 -10.45 16.38
C GLU A 221 -10.64 -10.04 15.76
N GLY A 222 -11.37 -11.00 15.21
CA GLY A 222 -12.68 -10.75 14.61
C GLY A 222 -13.04 -11.53 13.35
N THR A 223 -12.11 -12.23 12.73
CA THR A 223 -12.45 -13.22 11.70
C THR A 223 -12.49 -14.60 12.35
N GLU A 224 -13.70 -15.10 12.63
CA GLU A 224 -13.87 -16.53 12.85
C GLU A 224 -13.32 -17.23 11.62
N SER A 225 -12.24 -17.99 11.80
CA SER A 225 -11.69 -18.86 10.77
C SER A 225 -12.78 -19.83 10.34
N THR A 226 -13.43 -19.58 9.22
CA THR A 226 -14.13 -20.63 8.51
C THR A 226 -13.07 -21.57 7.99
N GLU A 227 -12.76 -22.62 8.76
CA GLU A 227 -12.07 -23.79 8.28
C GLU A 227 -12.87 -24.32 7.09
N TRP A 228 -12.40 -24.05 5.89
CA TRP A 228 -12.81 -24.79 4.70
C TRP A 228 -12.14 -26.16 4.78
N ILE A 229 -12.80 -27.08 5.49
CA ILE A 229 -12.45 -28.50 5.43
C ILE A 229 -12.85 -28.95 4.03
N LEU A 230 -11.88 -29.04 3.12
CA LEU A 230 -12.02 -29.87 1.93
C LEU A 230 -12.05 -31.32 2.43
N GLU A 231 -13.25 -31.87 2.63
CA GLU A 231 -13.40 -33.32 2.72
C GLU A 231 -12.98 -33.90 1.36
N GLU A 232 -11.80 -34.52 1.36
CA GLU A 232 -11.43 -35.42 0.28
C GLU A 232 -12.42 -36.59 0.34
N ASP A 233 -13.36 -36.65 -0.60
CA ASP A 233 -14.15 -37.87 -0.84
C ASP A 233 -13.22 -38.95 -1.37
N GLU A 234 -12.80 -39.86 -0.47
CA GLU A 234 -12.32 -41.19 -0.88
C GLU A 234 -13.52 -41.99 -1.36
N GLU A 235 -13.56 -42.29 -2.70
CA GLU A 235 -13.90 -43.63 -3.23
C GLU A 235 -13.54 -43.72 -4.74
#